data_3aaa93d4623452ced6e1f29c5c81de23
#
_entry.id   3aaa93d4623452ced6e1f29c5c81de23
#
_cell.length_a   1.000
_cell.length_b   1.000
_cell.length_c   1.000
_cell.angle_alpha   90.00
_cell.angle_beta   90.00
_cell.angle_gamma   90.00
#
_symmetry.space_group_name_H-M   'P 1'
#
loop_
_entity.id
_entity.type
_entity.pdbx_description
1 polymer ?
#
loop_
_entity_poly.entity_id
_entity_poly.type
_entity_poly.pdbx_seq_one_letter_code
_entity_poly.pdbx_strand_id
1 'polypeptide(L)'
;MRRKPQPDDAMTIKAQKPAAIRVVMPFVFRHWLKQPVMTAVIAFGLLGATVADLFMPIYSGHLVDALTKGAQDASARHDALIAFAAIVALGFTSIVLRMVGLQAIVPFTLRIMSDVARDAFQRVQRFSTDWHANSFAGSTVRKVTRGMWALDLYNDTILLALLPSLAVLLGSMILLGLHWTSLGLVIAVGALIYVAMTVALSTRYIAPAARVSNAWDTKVGGTLADALTCNAVVKSFGAEAREDARLMRVINRWRRRVNRTWLRYNYTAAVQLSVLLCLRGSVIGGSLLLWMAGRASPGDVTYVLTSYYIIHAYLRDVGMHINNLQRSVNDMEELVEIHDEPLGIVDAADAQPIAITGGRIQFEDVTFHYGGHRVPLYDGLSIDIRAGERIGLVGRSGSGKTTFVKLVQRLYDVSGGRILIDGQDIARATQQSLRSQIAIVQQEPILFHRSLAENIAYGAPGASMAAIEQAARLANAHDFILRLPKGYGTLVGERGVKLSGGERQRVALARAFLADAPVLILDEATSSLDSESEALIQEAMERLMKGRTSIVIAHRLSTVRSLNRILVFDRGEIVEQGNHAALIARRDGIYRSLFERQAMEFARITAAE
;
A
#
# COMPACT_ATOMS: atom_id res chain seq x y z
N MET A 1 -1.10 7.20 48.56
CA MET A 1 -2.07 7.65 47.56
C MET A 1 -1.91 6.84 46.27
N ARG A 2 -2.82 5.88 46.02
CA ARG A 2 -2.83 5.06 44.81
C ARG A 2 -3.48 5.89 43.71
N ARG A 3 -2.74 6.27 42.65
CA ARG A 3 -3.29 6.90 41.46
C ARG A 3 -4.23 5.90 40.74
N LYS A 4 -5.47 6.31 40.51
CA LYS A 4 -6.42 5.60 39.63
C LYS A 4 -5.82 5.48 38.23
N PRO A 5 -6.01 4.36 37.51
CA PRO A 5 -5.58 4.24 36.13
C PRO A 5 -6.40 5.20 35.25
N GLN A 6 -5.73 5.93 34.36
CA GLN A 6 -6.34 6.77 33.33
C GLN A 6 -7.01 5.90 32.25
N PRO A 7 -8.11 6.34 31.62
CA PRO A 7 -8.94 5.53 30.72
C PRO A 7 -8.34 5.24 29.34
N ASP A 8 -7.06 5.50 29.08
CA ASP A 8 -6.40 5.26 27.79
C ASP A 8 -5.96 3.80 27.52
N ASP A 9 -6.24 2.87 28.43
CA ASP A 9 -5.87 1.44 28.29
C ASP A 9 -6.98 0.58 27.62
N ALA A 10 -8.10 1.15 27.26
CA ALA A 10 -9.15 0.46 26.52
C ALA A 10 -8.97 0.65 25.00
N MET A 11 -7.94 0.01 24.41
CA MET A 11 -7.99 -0.31 22.98
C MET A 11 -9.24 -1.19 22.77
N THR A 12 -10.28 -0.61 22.21
CA THR A 12 -11.46 -1.31 21.71
C THR A 12 -10.98 -2.44 20.82
N ILE A 13 -11.15 -3.68 21.28
CA ILE A 13 -10.93 -4.88 20.49
C ILE A 13 -11.97 -4.82 19.37
N LYS A 14 -11.56 -4.36 18.18
CA LYS A 14 -12.38 -4.46 16.97
C LYS A 14 -12.80 -5.93 16.83
N ALA A 15 -14.07 -6.13 16.48
CA ALA A 15 -14.67 -7.44 16.22
C ALA A 15 -13.69 -8.34 15.47
N GLN A 16 -13.62 -9.62 15.87
CA GLN A 16 -12.73 -10.61 15.26
C GLN A 16 -12.96 -10.63 13.73
N LYS A 17 -12.04 -10.03 12.99
CA LYS A 17 -11.97 -10.21 11.53
C LYS A 17 -11.81 -11.72 11.24
N PRO A 18 -12.37 -12.23 10.13
CA PRO A 18 -12.10 -13.59 9.69
C PRO A 18 -10.59 -13.81 9.71
N ALA A 19 -10.16 -15.01 10.17
CA ALA A 19 -8.73 -15.28 10.31
C ALA A 19 -8.02 -14.87 9.01
N ALA A 20 -7.06 -13.95 9.08
CA ALA A 20 -6.34 -13.38 7.93
C ALA A 20 -5.91 -14.44 6.91
N ILE A 21 -5.56 -15.64 7.39
CA ILE A 21 -5.21 -16.79 6.56
C ILE A 21 -6.31 -17.20 5.57
N ARG A 22 -7.60 -17.03 5.93
CA ARG A 22 -8.73 -17.37 5.04
C ARG A 22 -8.89 -16.43 3.86
N VAL A 23 -8.33 -15.22 3.96
CA VAL A 23 -8.38 -14.20 2.92
C VAL A 23 -7.10 -14.24 2.09
N VAL A 24 -5.95 -14.36 2.76
CA VAL A 24 -4.63 -14.34 2.12
C VAL A 24 -4.35 -15.63 1.33
N MET A 25 -4.70 -16.82 1.85
CA MET A 25 -4.44 -18.08 1.13
C MET A 25 -5.07 -18.15 -0.26
N PRO A 26 -6.37 -17.86 -0.46
CA PRO A 26 -6.97 -17.88 -1.79
C PRO A 26 -6.35 -16.83 -2.72
N PHE A 27 -5.97 -15.66 -2.18
CA PHE A 27 -5.30 -14.61 -2.93
C PHE A 27 -3.96 -15.10 -3.50
N VAL A 28 -3.08 -15.66 -2.66
CA VAL A 28 -1.78 -16.18 -3.10
C VAL A 28 -1.94 -17.35 -4.05
N PHE A 29 -2.82 -18.31 -3.73
CA PHE A 29 -3.05 -19.49 -4.56
C PHE A 29 -3.56 -19.13 -5.96
N ARG A 30 -4.39 -18.09 -6.09
CA ARG A 30 -4.80 -17.55 -7.40
C ARG A 30 -3.60 -17.07 -8.23
N HIS A 31 -2.59 -16.47 -7.60
CA HIS A 31 -1.37 -16.03 -8.27
C HIS A 31 -0.47 -17.21 -8.65
N TRP A 32 -0.39 -18.25 -7.81
CA TRP A 32 0.32 -19.49 -8.17
C TRP A 32 -0.29 -20.18 -9.38
N LEU A 33 -1.63 -20.22 -9.47
CA LEU A 33 -2.35 -20.79 -10.61
C LEU A 33 -2.14 -20.02 -11.93
N LYS A 34 -1.76 -18.73 -11.87
CA LYS A 34 -1.37 -17.97 -13.07
C LYS A 34 -0.03 -18.43 -13.65
N GLN A 35 0.78 -19.18 -12.89
CA GLN A 35 2.10 -19.67 -13.28
C GLN A 35 2.26 -21.19 -12.98
N PRO A 36 1.41 -22.06 -13.57
CA PRO A 36 1.33 -23.47 -13.17
C PRO A 36 2.62 -24.24 -13.44
N VAL A 37 3.32 -23.96 -14.54
CA VAL A 37 4.58 -24.63 -14.91
C VAL A 37 5.68 -24.31 -13.88
N MET A 38 5.85 -23.03 -13.51
CA MET A 38 6.86 -22.65 -12.51
C MET A 38 6.55 -23.27 -11.15
N THR A 39 5.27 -23.24 -10.72
CA THR A 39 4.82 -23.88 -9.47
C THR A 39 5.14 -25.36 -9.47
N ALA A 40 4.89 -26.08 -10.57
CA ALA A 40 5.21 -27.49 -10.71
C ALA A 40 6.72 -27.76 -10.66
N VAL A 41 7.54 -26.97 -11.35
CA VAL A 41 9.01 -27.09 -11.35
C VAL A 41 9.57 -26.88 -9.93
N ILE A 42 9.08 -25.89 -9.21
CA ILE A 42 9.49 -25.62 -7.82
C ILE A 42 9.11 -26.79 -6.93
N ALA A 43 7.85 -27.23 -6.98
CA ALA A 43 7.35 -28.33 -6.17
C ALA A 43 8.12 -29.62 -6.47
N PHE A 44 8.29 -29.98 -7.74
CA PHE A 44 9.05 -31.17 -8.14
C PHE A 44 10.53 -31.10 -7.74
N GLY A 45 11.18 -29.95 -7.97
CA GLY A 45 12.59 -29.76 -7.61
C GLY A 45 12.83 -29.91 -6.10
N LEU A 46 12.02 -29.23 -5.29
CA LEU A 46 12.18 -29.23 -3.83
C LEU A 46 11.73 -30.55 -3.19
N LEU A 47 10.58 -31.09 -3.58
CA LEU A 47 10.12 -32.38 -3.08
C LEU A 47 11.00 -33.54 -3.56
N GLY A 48 11.42 -33.53 -4.83
CA GLY A 48 12.33 -34.51 -5.37
C GLY A 48 13.68 -34.53 -4.64
N ALA A 49 14.26 -33.35 -4.38
CA ALA A 49 15.47 -33.24 -3.55
C ALA A 49 15.25 -33.81 -2.15
N THR A 50 14.11 -33.48 -1.54
CA THR A 50 13.75 -33.98 -0.19
C THR A 50 13.59 -35.50 -0.17
N VAL A 51 12.97 -36.07 -1.20
CA VAL A 51 12.84 -37.53 -1.34
C VAL A 51 14.21 -38.17 -1.49
N ALA A 52 15.12 -37.61 -2.31
CA ALA A 52 16.49 -38.12 -2.42
C ALA A 52 17.22 -38.12 -1.06
N ASP A 53 17.08 -37.04 -0.28
CA ASP A 53 17.66 -36.94 1.07
C ASP A 53 17.09 -38.00 2.03
N LEU A 54 15.81 -38.38 1.90
CA LEU A 54 15.17 -39.40 2.73
C LEU A 54 15.72 -40.83 2.51
N PHE A 55 16.25 -41.12 1.33
CA PHE A 55 16.84 -42.42 1.03
C PHE A 55 18.31 -42.52 1.45
N MET A 56 19.03 -41.44 1.65
CA MET A 56 20.44 -41.46 2.07
C MET A 56 20.70 -42.27 3.35
N PRO A 57 19.88 -42.15 4.43
CA PRO A 57 20.07 -42.91 5.65
C PRO A 57 20.05 -44.42 5.44
N ILE A 58 19.21 -44.92 4.52
CA ILE A 58 19.09 -46.38 4.22
C ILE A 58 20.42 -46.90 3.69
N TYR A 59 21.02 -46.23 2.71
CA TYR A 59 22.30 -46.63 2.14
C TYR A 59 23.46 -46.40 3.11
N SER A 60 23.34 -45.41 4.04
CA SER A 60 24.30 -45.24 5.13
C SER A 60 24.29 -46.47 6.08
N GLY A 61 23.11 -47.01 6.36
CA GLY A 61 22.97 -48.25 7.10
C GLY A 61 23.59 -49.46 6.36
N HIS A 62 23.23 -49.63 5.08
CA HIS A 62 23.81 -50.73 4.26
C HIS A 62 25.34 -50.65 4.17
N LEU A 63 25.91 -49.43 4.07
CA LEU A 63 27.35 -49.22 4.07
C LEU A 63 27.97 -49.73 5.37
N VAL A 64 27.40 -49.38 6.52
CA VAL A 64 27.92 -49.84 7.84
C VAL A 64 27.79 -51.37 7.97
N ASP A 65 26.68 -51.96 7.56
CA ASP A 65 26.51 -53.42 7.60
C ASP A 65 27.51 -54.15 6.70
N ALA A 66 27.79 -53.61 5.52
CA ALA A 66 28.82 -54.16 4.65
C ALA A 66 30.22 -54.08 5.29
N LEU A 67 30.56 -52.96 5.93
CA LEU A 67 31.84 -52.77 6.62
C LEU A 67 32.01 -53.72 7.82
N THR A 68 30.92 -54.05 8.53
CA THR A 68 30.98 -54.97 9.68
C THR A 68 31.28 -56.44 9.27
N LYS A 69 30.98 -56.82 8.02
CA LYS A 69 31.35 -58.16 7.49
C LYS A 69 32.85 -58.30 7.22
N GLY A 70 33.59 -57.20 7.16
CA GLY A 70 35.04 -57.16 7.01
C GLY A 70 35.51 -56.99 5.56
N ALA A 71 36.69 -56.37 5.39
CA ALA A 71 37.24 -56.03 4.07
C ALA A 71 37.76 -57.28 3.26
N GLN A 72 37.85 -58.43 3.88
CA GLN A 72 38.29 -59.66 3.21
C GLN A 72 37.17 -60.35 2.42
N ASP A 73 35.91 -60.04 2.73
CA ASP A 73 34.77 -60.61 2.02
C ASP A 73 34.53 -59.79 0.72
N ALA A 74 34.57 -60.51 -0.41
CA ALA A 74 34.36 -59.89 -1.73
C ALA A 74 32.92 -59.36 -1.91
N SER A 75 31.94 -60.03 -1.30
CA SER A 75 30.54 -59.57 -1.33
C SER A 75 30.36 -58.29 -0.51
N ALA A 76 31.00 -58.23 0.66
CA ALA A 76 30.97 -57.03 1.52
C ALA A 76 31.60 -55.81 0.85
N ARG A 77 32.70 -55.98 0.12
CA ARG A 77 33.31 -54.90 -0.67
C ARG A 77 32.39 -54.41 -1.77
N HIS A 78 31.71 -55.31 -2.48
CA HIS A 78 30.77 -54.96 -3.53
C HIS A 78 29.56 -54.21 -2.97
N ASP A 79 28.95 -54.69 -1.89
CA ASP A 79 27.83 -54.04 -1.19
C ASP A 79 28.22 -52.64 -0.68
N ALA A 80 29.43 -52.48 -0.11
CA ALA A 80 29.94 -51.20 0.36
C ALA A 80 30.11 -50.16 -0.78
N LEU A 81 30.64 -50.62 -1.95
CA LEU A 81 30.81 -49.76 -3.12
C LEU A 81 29.46 -49.33 -3.70
N ILE A 82 28.47 -50.23 -3.76
CA ILE A 82 27.11 -49.91 -4.20
C ILE A 82 26.48 -48.88 -3.24
N ALA A 83 26.56 -49.11 -1.94
CA ALA A 83 26.00 -48.18 -0.94
C ALA A 83 26.66 -46.78 -1.03
N PHE A 84 28.00 -46.75 -1.17
CA PHE A 84 28.73 -45.50 -1.38
C PHE A 84 28.29 -44.78 -2.67
N ALA A 85 28.25 -45.49 -3.79
CA ALA A 85 27.82 -44.94 -5.06
C ALA A 85 26.37 -44.39 -4.99
N ALA A 86 25.47 -45.12 -4.31
CA ALA A 86 24.10 -44.69 -4.09
C ALA A 86 24.02 -43.41 -3.26
N ILE A 87 24.79 -43.28 -2.16
CA ILE A 87 24.85 -42.07 -1.34
C ILE A 87 25.30 -40.85 -2.17
N VAL A 88 26.38 -41.04 -2.97
CA VAL A 88 26.90 -39.96 -3.83
C VAL A 88 25.90 -39.60 -4.91
N ALA A 89 25.27 -40.56 -5.57
CA ALA A 89 24.26 -40.34 -6.60
C ALA A 89 23.01 -39.61 -6.05
N LEU A 90 22.50 -40.04 -4.90
CA LEU A 90 21.37 -39.40 -4.22
C LEU A 90 21.72 -37.98 -3.80
N GLY A 91 22.94 -37.79 -3.25
CA GLY A 91 23.41 -36.44 -2.86
C GLY A 91 23.52 -35.51 -4.05
N PHE A 92 24.10 -35.99 -5.16
CA PHE A 92 24.16 -35.21 -6.40
C PHE A 92 22.75 -34.87 -6.94
N THR A 93 21.86 -35.86 -6.97
CA THR A 93 20.47 -35.69 -7.41
C THR A 93 19.74 -34.67 -6.54
N SER A 94 19.90 -34.76 -5.20
CA SER A 94 19.31 -33.78 -4.27
C SER A 94 19.81 -32.35 -4.56
N ILE A 95 21.12 -32.16 -4.76
CA ILE A 95 21.70 -30.86 -5.06
C ILE A 95 21.13 -30.31 -6.37
N VAL A 96 21.10 -31.11 -7.45
CA VAL A 96 20.62 -30.69 -8.76
C VAL A 96 19.14 -30.29 -8.69
N LEU A 97 18.29 -31.14 -8.12
CA LEU A 97 16.86 -30.90 -8.00
C LEU A 97 16.57 -29.68 -7.11
N ARG A 98 17.29 -29.51 -6.01
CA ARG A 98 17.19 -28.34 -5.13
C ARG A 98 17.59 -27.08 -5.85
N MET A 99 18.68 -27.09 -6.62
CA MET A 99 19.09 -25.94 -7.43
C MET A 99 18.06 -25.57 -8.49
N VAL A 100 17.45 -26.54 -9.16
CA VAL A 100 16.35 -26.30 -10.11
C VAL A 100 15.18 -25.60 -9.41
N GLY A 101 14.76 -26.09 -8.25
CA GLY A 101 13.69 -25.48 -7.46
C GLY A 101 14.04 -24.05 -7.01
N LEU A 102 15.26 -23.83 -6.49
CA LEU A 102 15.74 -22.52 -6.03
C LEU A 102 15.89 -21.52 -7.18
N GLN A 103 16.37 -21.95 -8.35
CA GLN A 103 16.44 -21.09 -9.52
C GLN A 103 15.06 -20.70 -10.08
N ALA A 104 14.08 -21.60 -9.94
CA ALA A 104 12.72 -21.35 -10.40
C ALA A 104 11.93 -20.44 -9.46
N ILE A 105 12.15 -20.50 -8.13
CA ILE A 105 11.39 -19.71 -7.15
C ILE A 105 11.68 -18.21 -7.27
N VAL A 106 12.89 -17.81 -7.64
CA VAL A 106 13.29 -16.42 -7.75
C VAL A 106 12.45 -15.65 -8.80
N PRO A 107 12.45 -16.04 -10.11
CA PRO A 107 11.63 -15.36 -11.09
C PRO A 107 10.13 -15.53 -10.84
N PHE A 108 9.71 -16.65 -10.25
CA PHE A 108 8.33 -16.89 -9.82
C PHE A 108 7.86 -15.85 -8.81
N THR A 109 8.58 -15.70 -7.70
CA THR A 109 8.23 -14.74 -6.64
C THR A 109 8.31 -13.31 -7.13
N LEU A 110 9.36 -12.93 -7.88
CA LEU A 110 9.51 -11.57 -8.42
C LEU A 110 8.38 -11.19 -9.38
N ARG A 111 7.91 -12.11 -10.21
CA ARG A 111 6.75 -11.85 -11.09
C ARG A 111 5.48 -11.60 -10.28
N ILE A 112 5.19 -12.44 -9.28
CA ILE A 112 4.00 -12.25 -8.44
C ILE A 112 4.10 -10.93 -7.67
N MET A 113 5.26 -10.60 -7.09
CA MET A 113 5.49 -9.32 -6.41
C MET A 113 5.23 -8.13 -7.33
N SER A 114 5.72 -8.20 -8.57
CA SER A 114 5.53 -7.14 -9.58
C SER A 114 4.06 -6.99 -9.98
N ASP A 115 3.36 -8.10 -10.21
CA ASP A 115 1.94 -8.10 -10.55
C ASP A 115 1.10 -7.51 -9.41
N VAL A 116 1.35 -7.95 -8.18
CA VAL A 116 0.64 -7.47 -6.98
C VAL A 116 0.90 -5.97 -6.73
N ALA A 117 2.15 -5.51 -6.91
CA ALA A 117 2.48 -4.09 -6.78
C ALA A 117 1.76 -3.24 -7.83
N ARG A 118 1.74 -3.71 -9.08
CA ARG A 118 1.07 -3.04 -10.19
C ARG A 118 -0.44 -2.98 -9.95
N ASP A 119 -1.05 -4.09 -9.57
CA ASP A 119 -2.49 -4.17 -9.29
C ASP A 119 -2.86 -3.26 -8.12
N ALA A 120 -2.09 -3.26 -7.03
CA ALA A 120 -2.30 -2.38 -5.89
C ALA A 120 -2.16 -0.89 -6.29
N PHE A 121 -1.13 -0.54 -7.08
CA PHE A 121 -0.93 0.82 -7.56
C PHE A 121 -2.10 1.29 -8.45
N GLN A 122 -2.51 0.48 -9.42
CA GLN A 122 -3.64 0.80 -10.31
C GLN A 122 -4.93 0.99 -9.53
N ARG A 123 -5.14 0.18 -8.48
CA ARG A 123 -6.32 0.26 -7.64
C ARG A 123 -6.33 1.50 -6.76
N VAL A 124 -5.20 1.79 -6.09
CA VAL A 124 -5.05 2.99 -5.25
C VAL A 124 -5.28 4.28 -6.07
N GLN A 125 -4.80 4.34 -7.32
CA GLN A 125 -5.04 5.49 -8.21
C GLN A 125 -6.52 5.69 -8.57
N ARG A 126 -7.35 4.66 -8.45
CA ARG A 126 -8.79 4.70 -8.79
C ARG A 126 -9.71 4.91 -7.58
N PHE A 127 -9.17 4.93 -6.37
CA PHE A 127 -9.98 5.22 -5.18
C PHE A 127 -10.55 6.64 -5.20
N SER A 128 -11.67 6.83 -4.51
CA SER A 128 -12.34 8.12 -4.40
C SER A 128 -11.46 9.17 -3.74
N THR A 129 -11.76 10.44 -4.01
CA THR A 129 -11.08 11.59 -3.37
C THR A 129 -11.22 11.55 -1.85
N ASP A 130 -12.36 11.08 -1.33
CA ASP A 130 -12.58 10.92 0.12
C ASP A 130 -11.68 9.87 0.72
N TRP A 131 -11.47 8.76 0.00
CA TRP A 131 -10.53 7.73 0.46
C TRP A 131 -9.11 8.32 0.61
N HIS A 132 -8.66 9.07 -0.39
CA HIS A 132 -7.35 9.73 -0.36
C HIS A 132 -7.25 10.81 0.73
N ALA A 133 -8.31 11.58 0.97
CA ALA A 133 -8.35 12.59 2.03
C ALA A 133 -8.28 11.96 3.44
N ASN A 134 -8.88 10.77 3.62
CA ASN A 134 -8.91 10.05 4.89
C ASN A 134 -7.73 9.07 5.05
N SER A 135 -6.94 8.84 4.00
CA SER A 135 -5.83 7.89 3.99
C SER A 135 -4.49 8.62 3.97
N PHE A 136 -3.60 8.25 4.89
CA PHE A 136 -2.25 8.82 4.89
C PHE A 136 -1.38 8.13 3.82
N ALA A 137 -0.90 8.87 2.83
CA ALA A 137 -0.13 8.36 1.68
C ALA A 137 1.07 7.48 2.10
N GLY A 138 1.85 7.92 3.10
CA GLY A 138 2.97 7.14 3.62
C GLY A 138 2.56 5.82 4.28
N SER A 139 1.34 5.73 4.84
CA SER A 139 0.80 4.47 5.35
C SER A 139 0.44 3.52 4.20
N THR A 140 -0.21 4.03 3.16
CA THR A 140 -0.59 3.25 1.97
C THR A 140 0.65 2.69 1.26
N VAL A 141 1.68 3.50 1.05
CA VAL A 141 2.96 3.05 0.47
C VAL A 141 3.57 1.94 1.32
N ARG A 142 3.59 2.08 2.65
CA ARG A 142 4.10 1.03 3.55
C ARG A 142 3.27 -0.26 3.50
N LYS A 143 1.95 -0.17 3.41
CA LYS A 143 1.07 -1.35 3.28
C LYS A 143 1.39 -2.14 2.01
N VAL A 144 1.52 -1.45 0.87
CA VAL A 144 1.86 -2.07 -0.42
C VAL A 144 3.25 -2.70 -0.38
N THR A 145 4.28 -1.94 0.01
CA THR A 145 5.67 -2.44 0.03
C THR A 145 5.87 -3.57 1.04
N ARG A 146 5.27 -3.47 2.23
CA ARG A 146 5.32 -4.53 3.24
C ARG A 146 4.62 -5.80 2.76
N GLY A 147 3.44 -5.66 2.14
CA GLY A 147 2.69 -6.79 1.58
C GLY A 147 3.46 -7.51 0.46
N MET A 148 4.19 -6.77 -0.39
CA MET A 148 5.08 -7.37 -1.40
C MET A 148 6.16 -8.24 -0.77
N TRP A 149 6.90 -7.73 0.22
CA TRP A 149 7.94 -8.51 0.92
C TRP A 149 7.37 -9.64 1.78
N ALA A 150 6.15 -9.45 2.29
CA ALA A 150 5.45 -10.51 3.01
C ALA A 150 5.08 -11.68 2.09
N LEU A 151 4.80 -11.42 0.81
CA LEU A 151 4.57 -12.47 -0.19
C LEU A 151 5.83 -13.32 -0.42
N ASP A 152 7.01 -12.70 -0.50
CA ASP A 152 8.29 -13.40 -0.58
C ASP A 152 8.49 -14.32 0.63
N LEU A 153 8.37 -13.76 1.84
CA LEU A 153 8.45 -14.55 3.08
C LEU A 153 7.41 -15.69 3.14
N TYR A 154 6.21 -15.46 2.61
CA TYR A 154 5.15 -16.48 2.54
C TYR A 154 5.54 -17.63 1.61
N ASN A 155 6.00 -17.30 0.39
CA ASN A 155 6.43 -18.30 -0.59
C ASN A 155 7.59 -19.12 -0.05
N ASP A 156 8.61 -18.50 0.51
CA ASP A 156 9.76 -19.18 1.12
C ASP A 156 9.32 -20.07 2.28
N THR A 157 8.45 -19.55 3.15
CA THR A 157 7.97 -20.33 4.29
C THR A 157 7.18 -21.57 3.87
N ILE A 158 6.31 -21.45 2.86
CA ILE A 158 5.49 -22.59 2.40
C ILE A 158 6.33 -23.53 1.54
N LEU A 159 6.99 -23.02 0.49
CA LEU A 159 7.61 -23.85 -0.54
C LEU A 159 8.99 -24.39 -0.14
N LEU A 160 9.83 -23.56 0.51
CA LEU A 160 11.19 -23.94 0.89
C LEU A 160 11.27 -24.59 2.28
N ALA A 161 10.32 -24.31 3.17
CA ALA A 161 10.41 -24.75 4.53
C ALA A 161 9.31 -25.75 4.92
N LEU A 162 8.04 -25.36 4.94
CA LEU A 162 6.95 -26.20 5.46
C LEU A 162 6.66 -27.41 4.56
N LEU A 163 6.67 -27.25 3.25
CA LEU A 163 6.41 -28.33 2.31
C LEU A 163 7.49 -29.42 2.39
N PRO A 164 8.80 -29.13 2.32
CA PRO A 164 9.86 -30.09 2.57
C PRO A 164 9.83 -30.68 3.98
N SER A 165 9.55 -29.87 5.01
CA SER A 165 9.45 -30.38 6.40
C SER A 165 8.35 -31.44 6.55
N LEU A 166 7.19 -31.20 5.94
CA LEU A 166 6.10 -32.15 5.93
C LEU A 166 6.48 -33.45 5.17
N ALA A 167 7.13 -33.29 4.01
CA ALA A 167 7.60 -34.45 3.22
C ALA A 167 8.62 -35.29 3.97
N VAL A 168 9.60 -34.67 4.65
CA VAL A 168 10.58 -35.37 5.48
C VAL A 168 9.89 -36.08 6.63
N LEU A 169 8.99 -35.41 7.33
CA LEU A 169 8.30 -35.98 8.49
C LEU A 169 7.47 -37.21 8.09
N LEU A 170 6.62 -37.06 7.06
CA LEU A 170 5.78 -38.15 6.57
C LEU A 170 6.62 -39.29 5.95
N GLY A 171 7.60 -38.94 5.13
CA GLY A 171 8.47 -39.91 4.49
C GLY A 171 9.31 -40.71 5.49
N SER A 172 9.92 -40.05 6.49
CA SER A 172 10.68 -40.72 7.54
C SER A 172 9.79 -41.62 8.42
N MET A 173 8.57 -41.15 8.74
CA MET A 173 7.59 -41.92 9.50
C MET A 173 7.19 -43.21 8.75
N ILE A 174 6.95 -43.10 7.43
CA ILE A 174 6.61 -44.25 6.58
C ILE A 174 7.80 -45.19 6.47
N LEU A 175 9.00 -44.71 6.12
CA LEU A 175 10.18 -45.54 5.91
C LEU A 175 10.62 -46.26 7.18
N LEU A 176 10.68 -45.58 8.32
CA LEU A 176 10.98 -46.18 9.60
C LEU A 176 9.87 -47.11 10.10
N GLY A 177 8.60 -46.76 9.84
CA GLY A 177 7.42 -47.53 10.21
C GLY A 177 7.31 -48.84 9.44
N LEU A 178 7.70 -48.87 8.16
CA LEU A 178 7.77 -50.09 7.35
C LEU A 178 8.89 -51.04 7.82
N HIS A 179 9.98 -50.49 8.36
CA HIS A 179 11.09 -51.26 8.87
C HIS A 179 10.86 -51.71 10.33
N TRP A 180 10.47 -50.77 11.21
CA TRP A 180 10.05 -51.02 12.60
C TRP A 180 8.83 -50.18 12.96
N THR A 181 7.66 -50.81 13.01
CA THR A 181 6.38 -50.16 13.33
C THR A 181 6.44 -49.41 14.67
N SER A 182 7.16 -49.96 15.66
CA SER A 182 7.33 -49.30 16.97
C SER A 182 8.10 -47.99 16.89
N LEU A 183 9.19 -47.92 16.13
CA LEU A 183 9.97 -46.68 15.96
C LEU A 183 9.22 -45.65 15.10
N GLY A 184 8.53 -46.09 14.04
CA GLY A 184 7.65 -45.23 13.25
C GLY A 184 6.55 -44.58 14.11
N LEU A 185 5.94 -45.36 15.01
CA LEU A 185 4.92 -44.84 15.94
C LEU A 185 5.51 -43.84 16.94
N VAL A 186 6.70 -44.10 17.51
CA VAL A 186 7.40 -43.19 18.42
C VAL A 186 7.66 -41.86 17.73
N ILE A 187 8.11 -41.86 16.48
CA ILE A 187 8.34 -40.64 15.70
C ILE A 187 7.02 -39.94 15.41
N ALA A 188 5.98 -40.63 14.98
CA ALA A 188 4.67 -40.09 14.69
C ALA A 188 4.06 -39.37 15.91
N VAL A 189 4.04 -40.05 17.05
CA VAL A 189 3.50 -39.50 18.30
C VAL A 189 4.36 -38.33 18.80
N GLY A 190 5.70 -38.51 18.79
CA GLY A 190 6.63 -37.49 19.25
C GLY A 190 6.57 -36.22 18.37
N ALA A 191 6.49 -36.37 17.06
CA ALA A 191 6.33 -35.25 16.13
C ALA A 191 4.99 -34.56 16.30
N LEU A 192 3.90 -35.31 16.48
CA LEU A 192 2.57 -34.74 16.74
C LEU A 192 2.56 -33.91 18.05
N ILE A 193 3.14 -34.47 19.13
CA ILE A 193 3.28 -33.76 20.42
C ILE A 193 4.11 -32.49 20.21
N TYR A 194 5.25 -32.59 19.52
CA TYR A 194 6.12 -31.45 19.26
C TYR A 194 5.43 -30.34 18.48
N VAL A 195 4.76 -30.67 17.37
CA VAL A 195 4.04 -29.70 16.54
C VAL A 195 2.87 -29.08 17.31
N ALA A 196 2.03 -29.88 17.97
CA ALA A 196 0.90 -29.40 18.77
C ALA A 196 1.36 -28.46 19.90
N MET A 197 2.43 -28.83 20.62
CA MET A 197 3.04 -28.00 21.64
C MET A 197 3.59 -26.70 21.06
N THR A 198 4.32 -26.78 19.93
CA THR A 198 4.88 -25.60 19.26
C THR A 198 3.79 -24.62 18.83
N VAL A 199 2.70 -25.12 18.22
CA VAL A 199 1.55 -24.28 17.85
C VAL A 199 0.90 -23.65 19.10
N ALA A 200 0.70 -24.44 20.15
CA ALA A 200 0.12 -23.94 21.39
C ALA A 200 0.98 -22.84 22.05
N LEU A 201 2.29 -23.05 22.14
CA LEU A 201 3.24 -22.08 22.68
C LEU A 201 3.31 -20.82 21.81
N SER A 202 3.35 -20.97 20.50
CA SER A 202 3.36 -19.85 19.56
C SER A 202 2.09 -19.00 19.68
N THR A 203 0.90 -19.63 19.65
CA THR A 203 -0.39 -18.91 19.61
C THR A 203 -0.82 -18.38 20.97
N ARG A 204 -0.63 -19.15 22.06
CA ARG A 204 -1.15 -18.79 23.41
C ARG A 204 -0.12 -18.08 24.28
N TYR A 205 1.18 -18.32 24.10
CA TYR A 205 2.22 -17.77 24.96
C TYR A 205 3.00 -16.64 24.29
N ILE A 206 3.44 -16.80 23.02
CA ILE A 206 4.26 -15.80 22.31
C ILE A 206 3.35 -14.71 21.69
N ALA A 207 2.34 -15.09 20.91
CA ALA A 207 1.55 -14.17 20.11
C ALA A 207 0.91 -13.01 20.91
N PRO A 208 0.37 -13.21 22.14
CA PRO A 208 -0.15 -12.07 22.92
C PRO A 208 0.92 -11.06 23.32
N ALA A 209 2.15 -11.51 23.63
CA ALA A 209 3.26 -10.61 23.95
C ALA A 209 3.78 -9.89 22.70
N ALA A 210 3.88 -10.60 21.59
CA ALA A 210 4.29 -10.03 20.31
C ALA A 210 3.33 -8.94 19.82
N ARG A 211 2.00 -9.13 19.94
CA ARG A 211 1.01 -8.09 19.61
C ARG A 211 1.23 -6.80 20.38
N VAL A 212 1.47 -6.90 21.70
CA VAL A 212 1.75 -5.72 22.53
C VAL A 212 3.07 -5.07 22.14
N SER A 213 4.11 -5.85 21.84
CA SER A 213 5.40 -5.37 21.36
C SER A 213 5.25 -4.61 20.04
N ASN A 214 4.54 -5.17 19.07
CA ASN A 214 4.31 -4.57 17.76
C ASN A 214 3.50 -3.27 17.85
N ALA A 215 2.51 -3.20 18.75
CA ALA A 215 1.77 -1.96 19.00
C ALA A 215 2.68 -0.83 19.52
N TRP A 216 3.65 -1.15 20.36
CA TRP A 216 4.65 -0.18 20.83
C TRP A 216 5.68 0.18 19.76
N ASP A 217 6.04 -0.74 18.89
CA ASP A 217 6.88 -0.48 17.72
C ASP A 217 6.23 0.55 16.77
N THR A 218 4.95 0.35 16.46
CA THR A 218 4.15 1.32 15.70
C THR A 218 4.12 2.70 16.38
N LYS A 219 4.02 2.73 17.73
CA LYS A 219 4.01 3.99 18.49
C LYS A 219 5.36 4.71 18.45
N VAL A 220 6.47 3.97 18.46
CA VAL A 220 7.82 4.55 18.25
C VAL A 220 7.89 5.19 16.86
N GLY A 221 7.51 4.45 15.81
CA GLY A 221 7.50 4.94 14.44
C GLY A 221 6.61 6.18 14.26
N GLY A 222 5.41 6.18 14.86
CA GLY A 222 4.51 7.33 14.85
C GLY A 222 5.08 8.55 15.55
N THR A 223 5.73 8.39 16.72
CA THR A 223 6.37 9.49 17.45
C THR A 223 7.53 10.10 16.67
N LEU A 224 8.35 9.27 16.01
CA LEU A 224 9.43 9.72 15.13
C LEU A 224 8.89 10.49 13.93
N ALA A 225 7.88 9.94 13.25
CA ALA A 225 7.29 10.58 12.07
C ALA A 225 6.68 11.94 12.40
N ASP A 226 5.99 12.06 13.54
CA ASP A 226 5.40 13.31 14.04
C ASP A 226 6.47 14.38 14.26
N ALA A 227 7.52 14.05 15.01
CA ALA A 227 8.62 14.98 15.29
C ALA A 227 9.39 15.40 14.03
N LEU A 228 9.60 14.49 13.07
CA LEU A 228 10.30 14.77 11.82
C LEU A 228 9.45 15.65 10.90
N THR A 229 8.15 15.38 10.80
CA THR A 229 7.22 16.18 9.99
C THR A 229 7.09 17.60 10.52
N CYS A 230 7.06 17.75 11.85
CA CYS A 230 6.97 19.05 12.54
C CYS A 230 8.34 19.65 12.90
N ASN A 231 9.44 19.22 12.23
CA ASN A 231 10.80 19.65 12.59
C ASN A 231 10.98 21.17 12.62
N ALA A 232 10.37 21.89 11.66
CA ALA A 232 10.40 23.35 11.64
C ALA A 232 9.84 23.97 12.93
N VAL A 233 8.75 23.40 13.48
CA VAL A 233 8.17 23.85 14.75
C VAL A 233 9.10 23.51 15.92
N VAL A 234 9.65 22.29 15.95
CA VAL A 234 10.61 21.88 16.98
C VAL A 234 11.79 22.85 17.03
N LYS A 235 12.35 23.18 15.85
CA LYS A 235 13.45 24.14 15.70
C LYS A 235 13.05 25.56 16.14
N SER A 236 11.90 26.05 15.70
CA SER A 236 11.42 27.40 16.02
C SER A 236 11.23 27.64 17.53
N PHE A 237 10.95 26.58 18.29
CA PHE A 237 10.75 26.67 19.74
C PHE A 237 11.94 26.13 20.57
N GLY A 238 13.07 25.76 19.92
CA GLY A 238 14.23 25.18 20.61
C GLY A 238 13.87 23.94 21.44
N ALA A 239 12.96 23.11 20.91
CA ALA A 239 12.29 22.05 21.68
C ALA A 239 12.91 20.67 21.49
N GLU A 240 14.12 20.55 20.93
CA GLU A 240 14.78 19.27 20.59
C GLU A 240 14.91 18.36 21.82
N ALA A 241 15.39 18.90 22.94
CA ALA A 241 15.56 18.11 24.18
C ALA A 241 14.21 17.61 24.73
N ARG A 242 13.14 18.38 24.55
CA ARG A 242 11.79 18.00 24.99
C ARG A 242 11.24 16.86 24.15
N GLU A 243 11.42 16.90 22.82
CA GLU A 243 10.98 15.83 21.91
C GLU A 243 11.85 14.57 22.09
N ASP A 244 13.17 14.71 22.31
CA ASP A 244 14.02 13.57 22.66
C ASP A 244 13.54 12.89 23.96
N ALA A 245 13.28 13.65 25.00
CA ALA A 245 12.75 13.09 26.25
C ALA A 245 11.36 12.43 26.07
N ARG A 246 10.53 12.92 25.16
CA ARG A 246 9.24 12.31 24.78
C ARG A 246 9.47 10.97 24.08
N LEU A 247 10.34 10.94 23.07
CA LEU A 247 10.70 9.74 22.32
C LEU A 247 11.31 8.68 23.25
N MET A 248 12.26 9.04 24.12
CA MET A 248 12.91 8.13 25.07
C MET A 248 11.92 7.49 26.04
N ARG A 249 10.85 8.17 26.45
CA ARG A 249 9.77 7.56 27.26
C ARG A 249 9.05 6.45 26.49
N VAL A 250 8.79 6.65 25.19
CA VAL A 250 8.14 5.66 24.31
C VAL A 250 9.08 4.47 24.09
N ILE A 251 10.35 4.74 23.74
CA ILE A 251 11.40 3.72 23.53
C ILE A 251 11.58 2.86 24.79
N ASN A 252 11.62 3.44 25.98
CA ASN A 252 11.79 2.69 27.23
C ASN A 252 10.61 1.74 27.52
N ARG A 253 9.40 2.11 27.13
CA ARG A 253 8.22 1.23 27.22
C ARG A 253 8.29 0.12 26.17
N TRP A 254 8.61 0.45 24.92
CA TRP A 254 8.84 -0.49 23.84
C TRP A 254 9.90 -1.54 24.21
N ARG A 255 11.08 -1.10 24.68
CA ARG A 255 12.19 -1.97 25.11
C ARG A 255 11.75 -3.01 26.15
N ARG A 256 10.96 -2.60 27.15
CA ARG A 256 10.45 -3.53 28.18
C ARG A 256 9.50 -4.59 27.59
N ARG A 257 8.69 -4.23 26.59
CA ARG A 257 7.75 -5.16 25.94
C ARG A 257 8.45 -6.13 24.99
N VAL A 258 9.39 -5.62 24.20
CA VAL A 258 10.24 -6.43 23.31
C VAL A 258 11.05 -7.43 24.12
N ASN A 259 11.72 -6.99 25.20
CA ASN A 259 12.50 -7.87 26.07
C ASN A 259 11.66 -9.03 26.62
N ARG A 260 10.43 -8.76 27.07
CA ARG A 260 9.51 -9.81 27.53
C ARG A 260 9.16 -10.80 26.41
N THR A 261 8.98 -10.32 25.20
CA THR A 261 8.67 -11.17 24.03
C THR A 261 9.86 -12.05 23.69
N TRP A 262 11.08 -11.50 23.66
CA TRP A 262 12.31 -12.27 23.37
C TRP A 262 12.61 -13.33 24.43
N LEU A 263 12.41 -13.00 25.71
CA LEU A 263 12.54 -14.00 26.77
C LEU A 263 11.53 -15.14 26.61
N ARG A 264 10.29 -14.85 26.20
CA ARG A 264 9.32 -15.91 25.89
C ARG A 264 9.74 -16.79 24.73
N TYR A 265 10.35 -16.22 23.68
CA TYR A 265 10.94 -16.98 22.59
C TYR A 265 12.03 -17.93 23.11
N ASN A 266 12.95 -17.43 23.94
CA ASN A 266 14.03 -18.24 24.51
C ASN A 266 13.50 -19.38 25.39
N TYR A 267 12.52 -19.14 26.24
CA TYR A 267 11.88 -20.21 27.04
C TYR A 267 11.17 -21.24 26.16
N THR A 268 10.48 -20.78 25.12
CA THR A 268 9.82 -21.68 24.16
C THR A 268 10.85 -22.53 23.45
N ALA A 269 11.95 -21.96 22.97
CA ALA A 269 13.04 -22.69 22.34
C ALA A 269 13.66 -23.75 23.29
N ALA A 270 13.86 -23.43 24.56
CA ALA A 270 14.35 -24.38 25.55
C ALA A 270 13.40 -25.56 25.73
N VAL A 271 12.08 -25.32 25.84
CA VAL A 271 11.07 -26.38 25.92
C VAL A 271 11.06 -27.24 24.66
N GLN A 272 11.11 -26.62 23.49
CA GLN A 272 11.17 -27.32 22.19
C GLN A 272 12.40 -28.23 22.09
N LEU A 273 13.60 -27.72 22.44
CA LEU A 273 14.83 -28.51 22.44
C LEU A 273 14.76 -29.67 23.44
N SER A 274 14.14 -29.48 24.61
CA SER A 274 13.95 -30.56 25.60
C SER A 274 13.07 -31.68 25.07
N VAL A 275 11.97 -31.34 24.39
CA VAL A 275 11.08 -32.34 23.76
C VAL A 275 11.80 -33.09 22.64
N LEU A 276 12.57 -32.38 21.81
CA LEU A 276 13.40 -33.00 20.77
C LEU A 276 14.48 -33.91 21.37
N LEU A 277 15.08 -33.55 22.49
CA LEU A 277 16.03 -34.41 23.21
C LEU A 277 15.36 -35.68 23.72
N CYS A 278 14.16 -35.59 24.31
CA CYS A 278 13.38 -36.74 24.72
C CYS A 278 13.05 -37.66 23.52
N LEU A 279 12.60 -37.08 22.41
CA LEU A 279 12.32 -37.83 21.18
C LEU A 279 13.58 -38.52 20.66
N ARG A 280 14.73 -37.82 20.65
CA ARG A 280 16.01 -38.36 20.30
C ARG A 280 16.38 -39.56 21.16
N GLY A 281 16.29 -39.42 22.48
CA GLY A 281 16.57 -40.48 23.45
C GLY A 281 15.68 -41.71 23.23
N SER A 282 14.38 -41.50 22.98
CA SER A 282 13.42 -42.58 22.72
C SER A 282 13.73 -43.34 21.43
N VAL A 283 14.05 -42.63 20.34
CA VAL A 283 14.31 -43.22 19.04
C VAL A 283 15.65 -43.99 19.04
N ILE A 284 16.72 -43.36 19.55
CA ILE A 284 18.04 -43.99 19.62
C ILE A 284 18.06 -45.10 20.66
N GLY A 285 17.46 -44.88 21.84
CA GLY A 285 17.34 -45.92 22.88
C GLY A 285 16.53 -47.13 22.39
N GLY A 286 15.44 -46.89 21.66
CA GLY A 286 14.65 -47.96 21.03
C GLY A 286 15.43 -48.78 20.01
N SER A 287 16.25 -48.12 19.15
CA SER A 287 17.10 -48.81 18.20
C SER A 287 18.20 -49.63 18.89
N LEU A 288 18.77 -49.12 19.99
CA LEU A 288 19.76 -49.86 20.79
C LEU A 288 19.15 -51.08 21.46
N LEU A 289 17.92 -50.95 22.01
CA LEU A 289 17.20 -52.12 22.59
C LEU A 289 16.91 -53.19 21.53
N LEU A 290 16.54 -52.82 20.33
CA LEU A 290 16.36 -53.77 19.22
C LEU A 290 17.65 -54.44 18.82
N TRP A 291 18.76 -53.73 18.81
CA TRP A 291 20.09 -54.29 18.54
C TRP A 291 20.52 -55.30 19.66
N MET A 292 20.35 -54.92 20.94
CA MET A 292 20.65 -55.79 22.07
C MET A 292 19.76 -57.05 22.07
N ALA A 293 18.56 -56.97 21.54
CA ALA A 293 17.68 -58.12 21.35
C ALA A 293 18.01 -58.98 20.10
N GLY A 294 19.07 -58.65 19.36
CA GLY A 294 19.46 -59.34 18.13
C GLY A 294 18.49 -59.13 16.95
N ARG A 295 17.63 -58.11 17.01
CA ARG A 295 16.59 -57.81 16.00
C ARG A 295 16.96 -56.63 15.07
N ALA A 296 18.11 -56.05 15.28
CA ALA A 296 18.66 -54.96 14.46
C ALA A 296 20.17 -55.13 14.27
N SER A 297 20.69 -54.76 13.10
CA SER A 297 22.12 -54.73 12.77
C SER A 297 22.78 -53.41 13.23
N PRO A 298 24.11 -53.29 13.26
CA PRO A 298 24.80 -52.02 13.45
C PRO A 298 24.45 -50.99 12.35
N GLY A 299 24.21 -51.45 11.12
CA GLY A 299 23.73 -50.60 10.02
C GLY A 299 22.32 -50.05 10.26
N ASP A 300 21.45 -50.88 10.83
CA ASP A 300 20.10 -50.43 11.22
C ASP A 300 20.12 -49.31 12.26
N VAL A 301 21.00 -49.41 13.26
CA VAL A 301 21.19 -48.32 14.25
C VAL A 301 21.69 -47.05 13.56
N THR A 302 22.60 -47.20 12.60
CA THR A 302 23.12 -46.09 11.79
C THR A 302 22.00 -45.45 10.94
N TYR A 303 21.14 -46.26 10.32
CA TYR A 303 19.97 -45.82 9.58
C TYR A 303 19.03 -44.96 10.47
N VAL A 304 18.71 -45.43 11.66
CA VAL A 304 17.84 -44.72 12.61
C VAL A 304 18.49 -43.40 13.07
N LEU A 305 19.80 -43.44 13.39
CA LEU A 305 20.55 -42.24 13.81
C LEU A 305 20.54 -41.17 12.71
N THR A 306 20.90 -41.53 11.49
CA THR A 306 20.98 -40.57 10.37
C THR A 306 19.60 -40.06 9.97
N SER A 307 18.57 -40.90 9.96
CA SER A 307 17.17 -40.50 9.75
C SER A 307 16.72 -39.49 10.81
N TYR A 308 17.04 -39.76 12.10
CA TYR A 308 16.68 -38.84 13.17
C TYR A 308 17.33 -37.45 13.01
N TYR A 309 18.61 -37.38 12.57
CA TYR A 309 19.28 -36.10 12.34
C TYR A 309 18.56 -35.27 11.26
N ILE A 310 18.09 -35.92 10.19
CA ILE A 310 17.30 -35.25 9.15
C ILE A 310 15.97 -34.74 9.75
N ILE A 311 15.23 -35.60 10.47
CA ILE A 311 13.96 -35.22 11.12
C ILE A 311 14.17 -34.05 12.09
N HIS A 312 15.24 -34.13 12.92
CA HIS A 312 15.56 -33.09 13.90
C HIS A 312 15.81 -31.72 13.24
N ALA A 313 16.55 -31.68 12.12
CA ALA A 313 16.85 -30.46 11.42
C ALA A 313 15.56 -29.73 10.96
N TYR A 314 14.60 -30.46 10.40
CA TYR A 314 13.34 -29.90 9.94
C TYR A 314 12.37 -29.57 11.09
N LEU A 315 12.26 -30.43 12.13
CA LEU A 315 11.37 -30.16 13.26
C LEU A 315 11.83 -28.95 14.08
N ARG A 316 13.14 -28.79 14.31
CA ARG A 316 13.70 -27.70 15.11
C ARG A 316 13.19 -26.34 14.64
N ASP A 317 13.12 -26.12 13.33
CA ASP A 317 12.83 -24.82 12.73
C ASP A 317 11.32 -24.60 12.45
N VAL A 318 10.46 -25.61 12.67
CA VAL A 318 8.99 -25.51 12.47
C VAL A 318 8.37 -24.35 13.24
N GLY A 319 8.81 -24.09 14.47
CA GLY A 319 8.32 -22.95 15.26
C GLY A 319 8.61 -21.60 14.62
N MET A 320 9.79 -21.43 14.05
CA MET A 320 10.17 -20.23 13.30
C MET A 320 9.32 -20.11 12.02
N HIS A 321 9.12 -21.19 11.29
CA HIS A 321 8.30 -21.20 10.07
C HIS A 321 6.83 -20.86 10.34
N ILE A 322 6.26 -21.36 11.45
CA ILE A 322 4.89 -20.99 11.87
C ILE A 322 4.82 -19.49 12.18
N ASN A 323 5.82 -18.93 12.88
CA ASN A 323 5.85 -17.50 13.18
C ASN A 323 6.03 -16.65 11.90
N ASN A 324 6.89 -17.07 10.96
CA ASN A 324 7.07 -16.41 9.68
C ASN A 324 5.78 -16.43 8.85
N LEU A 325 5.09 -17.59 8.82
CA LEU A 325 3.80 -17.70 8.15
C LEU A 325 2.75 -16.75 8.76
N GLN A 326 2.64 -16.70 10.09
CA GLN A 326 1.72 -15.78 10.76
C GLN A 326 2.05 -14.32 10.46
N ARG A 327 3.34 -13.96 10.47
CA ARG A 327 3.80 -12.62 10.16
C ARG A 327 3.49 -12.25 8.71
N SER A 328 3.86 -13.09 7.75
CA SER A 328 3.61 -12.85 6.32
C SER A 328 2.11 -12.72 6.03
N VAL A 329 1.27 -13.58 6.63
CA VAL A 329 -0.19 -13.49 6.48
C VAL A 329 -0.73 -12.18 7.04
N ASN A 330 -0.29 -11.74 8.22
CA ASN A 330 -0.74 -10.47 8.82
C ASN A 330 -0.29 -9.25 8.00
N ASP A 331 0.94 -9.27 7.49
CA ASP A 331 1.47 -8.16 6.66
C ASP A 331 0.81 -8.13 5.27
N MET A 332 0.39 -9.27 4.74
CA MET A 332 -0.37 -9.36 3.50
C MET A 332 -1.85 -8.99 3.66
N GLU A 333 -2.46 -9.20 4.83
CA GLU A 333 -3.87 -8.86 5.09
C GLU A 333 -4.14 -7.39 4.74
N GLU A 334 -3.24 -6.48 5.15
CA GLU A 334 -3.37 -5.05 4.85
C GLU A 334 -3.33 -4.74 3.34
N LEU A 335 -2.57 -5.53 2.56
CA LEU A 335 -2.51 -5.40 1.10
C LEU A 335 -3.79 -5.95 0.44
N VAL A 336 -4.29 -7.08 0.93
CA VAL A 336 -5.53 -7.70 0.41
C VAL A 336 -6.73 -6.81 0.74
N GLU A 337 -6.76 -6.14 1.90
CA GLU A 337 -7.78 -5.13 2.22
C GLU A 337 -7.82 -4.01 1.17
N ILE A 338 -6.65 -3.52 0.70
CA ILE A 338 -6.60 -2.53 -0.40
C ILE A 338 -7.21 -3.12 -1.68
N HIS A 339 -7.03 -4.42 -1.92
CA HIS A 339 -7.59 -5.09 -3.09
C HIS A 339 -9.12 -5.24 -3.01
N ASP A 340 -9.67 -5.44 -1.84
CA ASP A 340 -11.10 -5.64 -1.60
C ASP A 340 -11.85 -4.32 -1.33
N GLU A 341 -11.14 -3.21 -1.07
CA GLU A 341 -11.72 -1.89 -0.83
C GLU A 341 -12.52 -1.41 -2.06
N PRO A 342 -13.76 -0.92 -1.90
CA PRO A 342 -14.55 -0.42 -3.02
C PRO A 342 -13.92 0.82 -3.64
N LEU A 343 -13.90 0.89 -4.98
CA LEU A 343 -13.29 2.01 -5.71
C LEU A 343 -14.02 3.34 -5.52
N GLY A 344 -15.28 3.30 -5.09
CA GLY A 344 -16.16 4.47 -4.97
C GLY A 344 -16.88 4.73 -6.29
N ILE A 345 -16.25 5.50 -7.19
CA ILE A 345 -16.84 5.83 -8.50
C ILE A 345 -16.26 4.89 -9.55
N VAL A 346 -17.12 4.16 -10.22
CA VAL A 346 -16.74 3.21 -11.27
C VAL A 346 -17.44 3.61 -12.58
N ASP A 347 -16.73 3.49 -13.69
CA ASP A 347 -17.36 3.68 -15.00
C ASP A 347 -18.40 2.57 -15.21
N ALA A 348 -19.56 2.96 -15.77
CA ALA A 348 -20.58 1.99 -16.17
C ALA A 348 -20.00 1.01 -17.21
N ALA A 349 -20.53 -0.22 -17.26
CA ALA A 349 -20.03 -1.24 -18.18
C ALA A 349 -20.17 -0.82 -19.65
N ASP A 350 -21.14 0.05 -19.94
CA ASP A 350 -21.44 0.62 -21.25
C ASP A 350 -20.93 2.08 -21.41
N ALA A 351 -20.11 2.57 -20.49
CA ALA A 351 -19.58 3.93 -20.52
C ALA A 351 -18.79 4.18 -21.82
N GLN A 352 -19.13 5.28 -22.50
CA GLN A 352 -18.48 5.70 -23.74
C GLN A 352 -17.56 6.91 -23.49
N PRO A 353 -16.52 7.11 -24.30
CA PRO A 353 -15.77 8.34 -24.27
C PRO A 353 -16.66 9.55 -24.59
N ILE A 354 -16.63 10.60 -23.75
CA ILE A 354 -17.31 11.87 -24.02
C ILE A 354 -16.42 12.76 -24.90
N ALA A 355 -17.06 13.52 -25.80
CA ALA A 355 -16.40 14.55 -26.60
C ALA A 355 -17.04 15.92 -26.28
N ILE A 356 -16.26 16.81 -25.65
CA ILE A 356 -16.70 18.16 -25.28
C ILE A 356 -16.25 19.12 -26.39
N THR A 357 -17.21 19.68 -27.12
CA THR A 357 -16.94 20.61 -28.25
C THR A 357 -17.21 22.07 -27.90
N GLY A 358 -18.32 22.34 -27.22
CA GLY A 358 -18.71 23.69 -26.81
C GLY A 358 -18.52 23.95 -25.33
N GLY A 359 -18.65 22.93 -24.52
CA GLY A 359 -18.51 23.00 -23.06
C GLY A 359 -19.75 23.56 -22.35
N ARG A 360 -20.98 23.40 -22.89
CA ARG A 360 -22.21 23.74 -22.18
C ARG A 360 -22.44 22.76 -21.04
N ILE A 361 -22.65 23.26 -19.82
CA ILE A 361 -22.81 22.44 -18.61
C ILE A 361 -24.22 22.65 -18.05
N GLN A 362 -24.96 21.53 -17.84
CA GLN A 362 -26.34 21.57 -17.35
C GLN A 362 -26.47 20.66 -16.13
N PHE A 363 -27.02 21.20 -15.04
CA PHE A 363 -27.49 20.44 -13.89
C PHE A 363 -29.00 20.34 -14.01
N GLU A 364 -29.54 19.14 -13.98
CA GLU A 364 -30.97 18.87 -14.08
C GLU A 364 -31.44 18.14 -12.82
N ASP A 365 -32.14 18.87 -11.95
CA ASP A 365 -32.74 18.36 -10.70
C ASP A 365 -31.73 17.59 -9.80
N VAL A 366 -30.51 18.14 -9.67
CA VAL A 366 -29.40 17.46 -9.01
C VAL A 366 -29.57 17.48 -7.51
N THR A 367 -29.65 16.27 -6.93
CA THR A 367 -29.61 16.03 -5.49
C THR A 367 -28.28 15.37 -5.13
N PHE A 368 -27.60 15.91 -4.11
CA PHE A 368 -26.32 15.39 -3.66
C PHE A 368 -26.13 15.50 -2.14
N HIS A 369 -25.60 14.43 -1.54
CA HIS A 369 -25.12 14.43 -0.15
C HIS A 369 -23.81 13.65 -0.02
N TYR A 370 -22.92 14.12 0.87
CA TYR A 370 -21.72 13.37 1.21
C TYR A 370 -22.07 12.10 1.98
N GLY A 371 -21.31 11.02 1.77
CA GLY A 371 -21.51 9.75 2.45
C GLY A 371 -21.65 9.90 3.97
N GLY A 372 -22.70 9.30 4.55
CA GLY A 372 -23.02 9.36 5.98
C GLY A 372 -23.86 10.57 6.44
N HIS A 373 -24.05 11.60 5.61
CA HIS A 373 -24.94 12.72 5.94
C HIS A 373 -26.37 12.44 5.50
N ARG A 374 -27.36 12.69 6.41
CA ARG A 374 -28.79 12.50 6.11
C ARG A 374 -29.41 13.67 5.36
N VAL A 375 -28.82 14.86 5.48
CA VAL A 375 -29.31 16.08 4.84
C VAL A 375 -28.51 16.29 3.55
N PRO A 376 -29.20 16.45 2.40
CA PRO A 376 -28.53 16.75 1.14
C PRO A 376 -27.85 18.13 1.20
N LEU A 377 -26.70 18.24 0.53
CA LEU A 377 -26.07 19.53 0.29
C LEU A 377 -26.77 20.27 -0.86
N TYR A 378 -27.14 19.55 -1.90
CA TYR A 378 -27.98 20.02 -2.99
C TYR A 378 -29.27 19.23 -3.01
N ASP A 379 -30.39 19.94 -3.17
CA ASP A 379 -31.73 19.36 -3.27
C ASP A 379 -32.45 19.98 -4.47
N GLY A 380 -32.48 19.23 -5.60
CA GLY A 380 -33.10 19.67 -6.84
C GLY A 380 -32.37 20.81 -7.57
N LEU A 381 -31.03 20.93 -7.41
CA LEU A 381 -30.26 22.02 -8.04
C LEU A 381 -30.33 21.91 -9.58
N SER A 382 -30.86 22.95 -10.22
CA SER A 382 -30.95 23.08 -11.67
C SER A 382 -30.29 24.36 -12.15
N ILE A 383 -29.32 24.23 -13.10
CA ILE A 383 -28.64 25.38 -13.71
C ILE A 383 -28.12 25.03 -15.09
N ASP A 384 -28.14 26.03 -15.98
CA ASP A 384 -27.59 25.96 -17.34
C ASP A 384 -26.46 26.99 -17.48
N ILE A 385 -25.26 26.51 -17.83
CA ILE A 385 -24.06 27.30 -18.12
C ILE A 385 -23.80 27.18 -19.62
N ARG A 386 -23.85 28.30 -20.34
CA ARG A 386 -23.70 28.30 -21.80
C ARG A 386 -22.26 28.00 -22.22
N ALA A 387 -22.10 27.45 -23.41
CA ALA A 387 -20.79 27.29 -24.03
C ALA A 387 -20.02 28.61 -24.08
N GLY A 388 -18.77 28.62 -23.64
CA GLY A 388 -17.90 29.79 -23.58
C GLY A 388 -18.28 30.80 -22.50
N GLU A 389 -19.26 30.55 -21.63
CA GLU A 389 -19.64 31.42 -20.54
C GLU A 389 -18.63 31.37 -19.40
N ARG A 390 -18.27 32.51 -18.84
CA ARG A 390 -17.41 32.63 -17.66
C ARG A 390 -18.28 32.93 -16.45
N ILE A 391 -18.41 31.97 -15.55
CA ILE A 391 -19.21 32.10 -14.32
C ILE A 391 -18.32 32.16 -13.08
N GLY A 392 -18.77 32.96 -12.10
CA GLY A 392 -18.18 33.07 -10.78
C GLY A 392 -19.03 32.39 -9.72
N LEU A 393 -18.43 31.54 -8.90
CA LEU A 393 -19.08 30.95 -7.73
C LEU A 393 -18.67 31.76 -6.49
N VAL A 394 -19.63 32.44 -5.86
CA VAL A 394 -19.44 33.29 -4.68
C VAL A 394 -20.33 32.80 -3.55
N GLY A 395 -19.93 32.95 -2.30
CA GLY A 395 -20.70 32.54 -1.13
C GLY A 395 -19.82 32.23 0.08
N ARG A 396 -20.44 32.06 1.23
CA ARG A 396 -19.73 31.75 2.48
C ARG A 396 -18.97 30.40 2.39
N SER A 397 -17.97 30.22 3.27
CA SER A 397 -17.33 28.93 3.41
C SER A 397 -18.36 27.84 3.76
N GLY A 398 -18.27 26.66 3.13
CA GLY A 398 -19.23 25.56 3.32
C GLY A 398 -20.55 25.71 2.55
N SER A 399 -20.74 26.74 1.71
CA SER A 399 -21.99 26.94 0.94
C SER A 399 -22.17 25.95 -0.25
N GLY A 400 -21.16 25.16 -0.59
CA GLY A 400 -21.25 24.14 -1.67
C GLY A 400 -20.36 24.42 -2.89
N LYS A 401 -19.76 25.60 -3.07
CA LYS A 401 -18.97 25.98 -4.27
C LYS A 401 -17.97 24.92 -4.76
N THR A 402 -17.13 24.42 -3.84
CA THR A 402 -16.14 23.39 -4.17
C THR A 402 -16.80 22.06 -4.54
N THR A 403 -17.95 21.74 -3.95
CA THR A 403 -18.71 20.52 -4.28
C THR A 403 -19.28 20.61 -5.69
N PHE A 404 -19.78 21.78 -6.11
CA PHE A 404 -20.24 22.03 -7.47
C PHE A 404 -19.17 21.65 -8.50
N VAL A 405 -17.96 22.15 -8.31
CA VAL A 405 -16.80 21.87 -9.17
C VAL A 405 -16.40 20.39 -9.15
N LYS A 406 -16.45 19.76 -7.98
CA LYS A 406 -16.15 18.33 -7.85
C LYS A 406 -17.17 17.46 -8.58
N LEU A 407 -18.45 17.86 -8.62
CA LEU A 407 -19.50 17.16 -9.36
C LEU A 407 -19.33 17.30 -10.87
N VAL A 408 -18.95 18.49 -11.38
CA VAL A 408 -18.63 18.69 -12.81
C VAL A 408 -17.49 17.76 -13.25
N GLN A 409 -16.48 17.52 -12.40
CA GLN A 409 -15.38 16.60 -12.66
C GLN A 409 -15.75 15.12 -12.41
N ARG A 410 -16.98 14.85 -11.98
CA ARG A 410 -17.41 13.52 -11.55
C ARG A 410 -16.43 12.90 -10.54
N LEU A 411 -15.99 13.69 -9.54
CA LEU A 411 -15.25 13.18 -8.38
C LEU A 411 -16.20 12.57 -7.34
N TYR A 412 -17.51 12.77 -7.53
CA TYR A 412 -18.63 12.13 -6.84
C TYR A 412 -19.75 11.92 -7.85
N ASP A 413 -20.52 10.84 -7.71
CA ASP A 413 -21.75 10.64 -8.43
C ASP A 413 -22.91 11.34 -7.67
N VAL A 414 -23.88 11.86 -8.39
CA VAL A 414 -25.07 12.48 -7.81
C VAL A 414 -26.02 11.43 -7.24
N SER A 415 -26.81 11.81 -6.22
CA SER A 415 -27.79 10.90 -5.61
C SER A 415 -29.14 10.91 -6.35
N GLY A 416 -29.44 11.98 -7.08
CA GLY A 416 -30.60 12.17 -7.91
C GLY A 416 -30.35 13.21 -8.98
N GLY A 417 -31.16 13.23 -10.04
CA GLY A 417 -30.95 14.09 -11.20
C GLY A 417 -29.77 13.66 -12.06
N ARG A 418 -29.26 14.58 -12.89
CA ARG A 418 -28.12 14.31 -13.78
C ARG A 418 -27.35 15.59 -14.11
N ILE A 419 -26.09 15.41 -14.53
CA ILE A 419 -25.23 16.49 -15.03
C ILE A 419 -24.86 16.17 -16.46
N LEU A 420 -25.10 17.12 -17.36
CA LEU A 420 -24.82 16.99 -18.78
C LEU A 420 -23.71 17.97 -19.17
N ILE A 421 -22.82 17.56 -20.06
CA ILE A 421 -21.89 18.44 -20.77
C ILE A 421 -22.12 18.26 -22.28
N ASP A 422 -22.45 19.33 -22.97
CA ASP A 422 -22.88 19.32 -24.38
C ASP A 422 -24.00 18.29 -24.66
N GLY A 423 -24.97 18.17 -23.72
CA GLY A 423 -26.09 17.24 -23.80
C GLY A 423 -25.73 15.78 -23.48
N GLN A 424 -24.48 15.47 -23.17
CA GLN A 424 -24.00 14.12 -22.83
C GLN A 424 -23.95 13.95 -21.31
N ASP A 425 -24.57 12.89 -20.79
CA ASP A 425 -24.59 12.57 -19.36
C ASP A 425 -23.21 12.11 -18.89
N ILE A 426 -22.59 12.87 -17.97
CA ILE A 426 -21.26 12.55 -17.44
C ILE A 426 -21.24 11.22 -16.65
N ALA A 427 -22.37 10.75 -16.11
CA ALA A 427 -22.46 9.48 -15.41
C ALA A 427 -22.27 8.28 -16.36
N ARG A 428 -22.60 8.44 -17.66
CA ARG A 428 -22.42 7.45 -18.71
C ARG A 428 -21.11 7.60 -19.50
N ALA A 429 -20.31 8.61 -19.16
CA ALA A 429 -19.02 8.85 -19.77
C ALA A 429 -17.89 8.10 -19.00
N THR A 430 -16.79 7.74 -19.70
CA THR A 430 -15.59 7.27 -19.01
C THR A 430 -14.94 8.43 -18.27
N GLN A 431 -14.54 8.24 -17.00
CA GLN A 431 -13.92 9.28 -16.16
C GLN A 431 -12.67 9.86 -16.81
N GLN A 432 -11.90 9.03 -17.50
CA GLN A 432 -10.67 9.46 -18.17
C GLN A 432 -10.97 10.45 -19.31
N SER A 433 -11.94 10.15 -20.18
CA SER A 433 -12.30 11.03 -21.29
C SER A 433 -12.92 12.35 -20.83
N LEU A 434 -13.71 12.31 -19.75
CA LEU A 434 -14.29 13.50 -19.13
C LEU A 434 -13.21 14.41 -18.55
N ARG A 435 -12.38 13.85 -17.67
CA ARG A 435 -11.38 14.65 -16.92
C ARG A 435 -10.23 15.14 -17.79
N SER A 436 -9.91 14.48 -18.89
CA SER A 436 -8.89 14.96 -19.84
C SER A 436 -9.33 16.21 -20.61
N GLN A 437 -10.63 16.51 -20.65
CA GLN A 437 -11.20 17.69 -21.32
C GLN A 437 -11.64 18.79 -20.34
N ILE A 438 -11.26 18.67 -19.07
CA ILE A 438 -11.49 19.68 -18.02
C ILE A 438 -10.13 20.06 -17.42
N ALA A 439 -9.69 21.29 -17.68
CA ALA A 439 -8.49 21.82 -17.02
C ALA A 439 -8.85 22.40 -15.66
N ILE A 440 -8.01 22.15 -14.65
CA ILE A 440 -8.18 22.71 -13.31
C ILE A 440 -6.89 23.40 -12.84
N VAL A 441 -7.05 24.60 -12.27
CA VAL A 441 -6.01 25.30 -11.53
C VAL A 441 -6.47 25.43 -10.09
N GLN A 442 -5.81 24.72 -9.19
CA GLN A 442 -6.17 24.66 -7.76
C GLN A 442 -5.64 25.89 -7.00
N GLN A 443 -6.26 26.20 -5.86
CA GLN A 443 -5.86 27.25 -4.93
C GLN A 443 -4.39 27.11 -4.50
N GLU A 444 -3.99 25.91 -4.08
CA GLU A 444 -2.61 25.54 -3.77
C GLU A 444 -2.14 24.47 -4.75
N PRO A 445 -1.46 24.84 -5.84
CA PRO A 445 -1.03 23.87 -6.83
C PRO A 445 0.03 22.93 -6.27
N ILE A 446 -0.23 21.63 -6.39
CA ILE A 446 0.70 20.59 -6.04
C ILE A 446 1.52 20.21 -7.28
N LEU A 447 2.84 20.28 -7.16
CA LEU A 447 3.77 19.84 -8.20
C LEU A 447 4.42 18.51 -7.83
N PHE A 448 4.62 17.67 -8.83
CA PHE A 448 5.36 16.43 -8.67
C PHE A 448 6.84 16.71 -8.43
N HIS A 449 7.52 15.88 -7.67
CA HIS A 449 8.97 15.93 -7.53
C HIS A 449 9.67 15.50 -8.83
N ARG A 450 9.52 16.32 -9.86
CA ARG A 450 10.02 16.14 -11.22
C ARG A 450 10.56 17.48 -11.73
N SER A 451 11.07 17.51 -12.96
CA SER A 451 11.47 18.74 -13.62
C SER A 451 10.27 19.67 -13.88
N LEU A 452 10.54 20.95 -14.09
CA LEU A 452 9.52 21.93 -14.49
C LEU A 452 8.87 21.55 -15.83
N ALA A 453 9.68 21.12 -16.81
CA ALA A 453 9.18 20.63 -18.10
C ALA A 453 8.17 19.48 -17.92
N GLU A 454 8.49 18.46 -17.11
CA GLU A 454 7.60 17.33 -16.86
C GLU A 454 6.34 17.73 -16.08
N ASN A 455 6.45 18.72 -15.19
CA ASN A 455 5.28 19.25 -14.47
C ASN A 455 4.32 19.99 -15.40
N ILE A 456 4.83 20.77 -16.36
CA ILE A 456 4.00 21.45 -17.37
C ILE A 456 3.44 20.43 -18.37
N ALA A 457 4.27 19.50 -18.86
CA ALA A 457 3.89 18.45 -19.81
C ALA A 457 2.84 17.47 -19.25
N TYR A 458 2.58 17.50 -17.93
CA TYR A 458 1.53 16.66 -17.33
C TYR A 458 0.13 16.97 -17.90
N GLY A 459 -0.10 18.21 -18.38
CA GLY A 459 -1.36 18.60 -19.05
C GLY A 459 -1.56 17.95 -20.42
N ALA A 460 -0.45 17.66 -21.16
CA ALA A 460 -0.48 16.99 -22.45
C ALA A 460 0.78 16.11 -22.59
N PRO A 461 0.70 14.82 -22.21
CA PRO A 461 1.82 13.90 -22.29
C PRO A 461 2.35 13.77 -23.72
N GLY A 462 3.67 13.88 -23.89
CA GLY A 462 4.32 13.82 -25.21
C GLY A 462 4.41 15.16 -25.96
N ALA A 463 3.99 16.27 -25.33
CA ALA A 463 4.17 17.61 -25.92
C ALA A 463 5.65 17.92 -26.18
N SER A 464 5.91 18.62 -27.31
CA SER A 464 7.27 19.06 -27.64
C SER A 464 7.76 20.13 -26.69
N MET A 465 9.08 20.28 -26.56
CA MET A 465 9.67 21.34 -25.71
C MET A 465 9.20 22.74 -26.14
N ALA A 466 9.04 22.97 -27.44
CA ALA A 466 8.53 24.22 -27.97
C ALA A 466 7.08 24.52 -27.49
N ALA A 467 6.21 23.51 -27.43
CA ALA A 467 4.85 23.65 -26.90
C ALA A 467 4.86 23.93 -25.40
N ILE A 468 5.75 23.29 -24.64
CA ILE A 468 5.94 23.52 -23.20
C ILE A 468 6.40 24.97 -22.95
N GLU A 469 7.38 25.46 -23.72
CA GLU A 469 7.85 26.84 -23.62
C GLU A 469 6.77 27.85 -23.99
N GLN A 470 5.99 27.58 -25.03
CA GLN A 470 4.87 28.45 -25.43
C GLN A 470 3.82 28.53 -24.33
N ALA A 471 3.43 27.40 -23.74
CA ALA A 471 2.50 27.37 -22.61
C ALA A 471 3.05 28.14 -21.40
N ALA A 472 4.35 28.02 -21.12
CA ALA A 472 5.00 28.75 -20.05
C ALA A 472 5.03 30.27 -20.30
N ARG A 473 5.21 30.72 -21.56
CA ARG A 473 5.13 32.15 -21.95
C ARG A 473 3.71 32.68 -21.74
N LEU A 474 2.70 31.94 -22.18
CA LEU A 474 1.30 32.31 -21.98
C LEU A 474 0.92 32.44 -20.51
N ALA A 475 1.55 31.64 -19.65
CA ALA A 475 1.35 31.64 -18.20
C ALA A 475 2.28 32.63 -17.45
N ASN A 476 3.03 33.47 -18.13
CA ASN A 476 4.05 34.35 -17.53
C ASN A 476 5.08 33.58 -16.65
N ALA A 477 5.37 32.32 -17.01
CA ALA A 477 6.28 31.45 -16.27
C ALA A 477 7.67 31.35 -16.88
N HIS A 478 7.83 31.61 -18.19
CA HIS A 478 9.05 31.40 -18.95
C HIS A 478 10.26 32.12 -18.35
N ASP A 479 10.12 33.39 -18.04
CA ASP A 479 11.23 34.25 -17.62
C ASP A 479 11.81 33.83 -16.26
N PHE A 480 10.96 33.47 -15.28
CA PHE A 480 11.49 32.97 -14.02
C PHE A 480 12.11 31.57 -14.17
N ILE A 481 11.56 30.72 -15.06
CA ILE A 481 12.13 29.39 -15.33
C ILE A 481 13.55 29.52 -15.88
N LEU A 482 13.79 30.44 -16.82
CA LEU A 482 15.11 30.66 -17.40
C LEU A 482 16.13 31.22 -16.39
N ARG A 483 15.68 31.93 -15.36
CA ARG A 483 16.57 32.42 -14.27
C ARG A 483 17.05 31.30 -13.35
N LEU A 484 16.40 30.13 -13.35
CA LEU A 484 16.82 29.01 -12.54
C LEU A 484 18.06 28.33 -13.16
N PRO A 485 19.00 27.79 -12.36
CA PRO A 485 20.28 27.25 -12.83
C PRO A 485 20.18 26.14 -13.90
N LYS A 486 19.07 25.37 -13.90
CA LYS A 486 18.82 24.28 -14.85
C LYS A 486 17.61 24.58 -15.75
N GLY A 487 17.09 25.81 -15.76
CA GLY A 487 15.91 26.17 -16.54
C GLY A 487 14.76 25.18 -16.37
N TYR A 488 14.19 24.71 -17.45
CA TYR A 488 13.11 23.72 -17.49
C TYR A 488 13.49 22.35 -16.90
N GLY A 489 14.77 22.01 -16.81
CA GLY A 489 15.28 20.80 -16.15
C GLY A 489 15.39 20.90 -14.63
N THR A 490 14.98 22.01 -14.02
CA THR A 490 15.03 22.21 -12.57
C THR A 490 14.03 21.31 -11.85
N LEU A 491 14.52 20.52 -10.88
CA LEU A 491 13.68 19.70 -9.99
C LEU A 491 13.05 20.57 -8.91
N VAL A 492 11.73 20.56 -8.83
CA VAL A 492 10.94 21.47 -7.98
C VAL A 492 10.89 21.08 -6.49
N GLY A 493 11.45 19.93 -6.11
CA GLY A 493 11.35 19.41 -4.75
C GLY A 493 10.00 18.74 -4.46
N GLU A 494 9.84 18.24 -3.22
CA GLU A 494 8.57 17.65 -2.80
C GLU A 494 7.49 18.73 -2.77
N ARG A 495 6.35 18.47 -3.43
CA ARG A 495 5.21 19.38 -3.59
C ARG A 495 5.57 20.78 -4.15
N GLY A 496 6.75 20.95 -4.75
CA GLY A 496 7.20 22.22 -5.29
C GLY A 496 7.76 23.21 -4.25
N VAL A 497 8.24 22.72 -3.12
CA VAL A 497 8.74 23.54 -1.98
C VAL A 497 9.86 24.52 -2.37
N LYS A 498 10.57 24.28 -3.47
CA LYS A 498 11.65 25.14 -3.95
C LYS A 498 11.18 26.37 -4.73
N LEU A 499 9.89 26.48 -5.01
CA LEU A 499 9.27 27.58 -5.73
C LEU A 499 8.44 28.44 -4.78
N SER A 500 8.36 29.75 -5.06
CA SER A 500 7.39 30.63 -4.39
C SER A 500 5.95 30.24 -4.72
N GLY A 501 4.98 30.73 -3.96
CA GLY A 501 3.55 30.51 -4.23
C GLY A 501 3.15 30.91 -5.64
N GLY A 502 3.56 32.12 -6.06
CA GLY A 502 3.28 32.66 -7.39
C GLY A 502 3.94 31.88 -8.52
N GLU A 503 5.16 31.39 -8.32
CA GLU A 503 5.83 30.55 -9.31
C GLU A 503 5.12 29.20 -9.48
N ARG A 504 4.71 28.54 -8.37
CA ARG A 504 3.90 27.30 -8.44
C ARG A 504 2.60 27.53 -9.21
N GLN A 505 1.92 28.66 -8.95
CA GLN A 505 0.66 29.01 -9.62
C GLN A 505 0.84 29.20 -11.12
N ARG A 506 1.90 29.91 -11.55
CA ARG A 506 2.22 30.10 -12.97
C ARG A 506 2.58 28.78 -13.68
N VAL A 507 3.26 27.85 -13.00
CA VAL A 507 3.49 26.48 -13.53
C VAL A 507 2.17 25.73 -13.70
N ALA A 508 1.24 25.84 -12.75
CA ALA A 508 -0.10 25.23 -12.86
C ALA A 508 -0.93 25.83 -14.01
N LEU A 509 -0.84 27.17 -14.22
CA LEU A 509 -1.44 27.82 -15.37
C LEU A 509 -0.81 27.35 -16.69
N ALA A 510 0.51 27.21 -16.76
CA ALA A 510 1.20 26.66 -17.94
C ALA A 510 0.71 25.23 -18.26
N ARG A 511 0.51 24.39 -17.23
CA ARG A 511 -0.10 23.06 -17.37
C ARG A 511 -1.51 23.14 -17.97
N ALA A 512 -2.33 24.08 -17.51
CA ALA A 512 -3.69 24.27 -18.02
C ALA A 512 -3.72 24.84 -19.45
N PHE A 513 -2.78 25.72 -19.83
CA PHE A 513 -2.61 26.19 -21.21
C PHE A 513 -2.25 25.03 -22.14
N LEU A 514 -1.32 24.17 -21.71
CA LEU A 514 -0.85 23.05 -22.52
C LEU A 514 -1.94 21.96 -22.67
N ALA A 515 -2.79 21.79 -21.65
CA ALA A 515 -3.92 20.83 -21.71
C ALA A 515 -4.98 21.25 -22.73
N ASP A 516 -5.11 22.54 -23.02
CA ASP A 516 -6.05 23.14 -23.99
C ASP A 516 -7.49 22.61 -23.93
N ALA A 517 -8.00 22.44 -22.73
CA ALA A 517 -9.32 21.86 -22.48
C ALA A 517 -10.46 22.88 -22.71
N PRO A 518 -11.62 22.44 -23.28
CA PRO A 518 -12.77 23.32 -23.54
C PRO A 518 -13.46 23.82 -22.25
N VAL A 519 -13.36 23.07 -21.14
CA VAL A 519 -13.88 23.46 -19.83
C VAL A 519 -12.71 23.77 -18.89
N LEU A 520 -12.80 24.93 -18.22
CA LEU A 520 -11.77 25.41 -17.30
C LEU A 520 -12.36 25.62 -15.90
N ILE A 521 -11.67 25.16 -14.89
CA ILE A 521 -11.99 25.36 -13.48
C ILE A 521 -10.83 26.10 -12.83
N LEU A 522 -11.11 27.25 -12.21
CA LEU A 522 -10.16 28.06 -11.48
C LEU A 522 -10.61 28.18 -10.02
N ASP A 523 -9.82 27.62 -9.10
CA ASP A 523 -10.10 27.66 -7.67
C ASP A 523 -9.14 28.63 -6.99
N GLU A 524 -9.61 29.81 -6.63
CA GLU A 524 -8.94 30.87 -5.84
C GLU A 524 -7.41 31.04 -6.09
N ALA A 525 -7.04 31.23 -7.34
CA ALA A 525 -5.63 31.17 -7.79
C ALA A 525 -4.71 32.30 -7.26
N THR A 526 -5.15 33.21 -6.40
CA THR A 526 -4.40 34.43 -6.03
C THR A 526 -4.30 34.73 -4.53
N SER A 527 -4.77 33.87 -3.63
CA SER A 527 -4.67 34.10 -2.18
C SER A 527 -3.19 33.96 -1.72
N SER A 528 -2.72 34.95 -0.93
CA SER A 528 -1.38 34.96 -0.29
C SER A 528 -0.18 35.25 -1.22
N LEU A 529 -0.37 36.05 -2.28
CA LEU A 529 0.68 36.41 -3.24
C LEU A 529 1.06 37.91 -3.11
N ASP A 530 2.30 38.20 -3.49
CA ASP A 530 2.76 39.59 -3.69
C ASP A 530 2.04 40.25 -4.88
N SER A 531 1.92 41.56 -4.87
CA SER A 531 1.13 42.32 -5.88
C SER A 531 1.64 42.14 -7.32
N GLU A 532 2.95 41.99 -7.53
CA GLU A 532 3.51 41.79 -8.85
C GLU A 532 3.15 40.40 -9.40
N SER A 533 3.35 39.33 -8.59
CA SER A 533 2.95 37.97 -8.95
C SER A 533 1.46 37.84 -9.20
N GLU A 534 0.63 38.58 -8.42
CA GLU A 534 -0.83 38.62 -8.59
C GLU A 534 -1.22 39.15 -9.97
N ALA A 535 -0.64 40.28 -10.38
CA ALA A 535 -0.93 40.90 -11.69
C ALA A 535 -0.60 39.94 -12.85
N LEU A 536 0.57 39.31 -12.81
CA LEU A 536 1.00 38.32 -13.82
C LEU A 536 0.07 37.11 -13.90
N ILE A 537 -0.41 36.62 -12.75
CA ILE A 537 -1.33 35.49 -12.67
C ILE A 537 -2.71 35.87 -13.20
N GLN A 538 -3.21 37.05 -12.82
CA GLN A 538 -4.50 37.57 -13.28
C GLN A 538 -4.52 37.69 -14.80
N GLU A 539 -3.48 38.28 -15.39
CA GLU A 539 -3.33 38.41 -16.84
C GLU A 539 -3.30 37.03 -17.55
N ALA A 540 -2.57 36.08 -16.98
CA ALA A 540 -2.52 34.72 -17.51
C ALA A 540 -3.89 34.01 -17.41
N MET A 541 -4.62 34.21 -16.30
CA MET A 541 -5.98 33.67 -16.13
C MET A 541 -6.96 34.24 -17.16
N GLU A 542 -6.94 35.56 -17.39
CA GLU A 542 -7.80 36.19 -18.40
C GLU A 542 -7.52 35.68 -19.81
N ARG A 543 -6.22 35.45 -20.17
CA ARG A 543 -5.86 34.82 -21.43
C ARG A 543 -6.37 33.37 -21.50
N LEU A 544 -6.24 32.61 -20.41
CA LEU A 544 -6.62 31.20 -20.37
C LEU A 544 -8.15 31.01 -20.49
N MET A 545 -8.94 31.92 -19.94
CA MET A 545 -10.42 31.87 -20.02
C MET A 545 -11.00 32.22 -21.40
N LYS A 546 -10.23 32.83 -22.32
CA LYS A 546 -10.73 33.21 -23.64
C LYS A 546 -11.15 31.98 -24.46
N GLY A 547 -12.40 32.00 -24.95
CA GLY A 547 -12.95 30.92 -25.79
C GLY A 547 -13.30 29.64 -25.05
N ARG A 548 -13.25 29.60 -23.71
CA ARG A 548 -13.53 28.41 -22.90
C ARG A 548 -14.67 28.65 -21.94
N THR A 549 -15.45 27.62 -21.66
CA THR A 549 -16.41 27.62 -20.56
C THR A 549 -15.64 27.60 -19.25
N SER A 550 -15.76 28.66 -18.44
CA SER A 550 -14.90 28.82 -17.27
C SER A 550 -15.74 28.93 -15.99
N ILE A 551 -15.41 28.13 -15.00
CA ILE A 551 -15.99 28.15 -13.65
C ILE A 551 -14.91 28.65 -12.69
N VAL A 552 -15.14 29.81 -12.07
CA VAL A 552 -14.19 30.46 -11.18
C VAL A 552 -14.76 30.48 -9.77
N ILE A 553 -14.12 29.78 -8.82
CA ILE A 553 -14.40 29.98 -7.40
C ILE A 553 -13.65 31.23 -6.98
N ALA A 554 -14.38 32.30 -6.75
CA ALA A 554 -13.78 33.60 -6.55
C ALA A 554 -13.86 34.05 -5.09
N HIS A 555 -12.70 34.39 -4.55
CA HIS A 555 -12.53 35.02 -3.24
C HIS A 555 -12.02 36.46 -3.33
N ARG A 556 -11.66 36.95 -4.54
CA ARG A 556 -11.20 38.33 -4.77
C ARG A 556 -12.12 39.10 -5.70
N LEU A 557 -12.32 40.37 -5.35
CA LEU A 557 -13.21 41.29 -6.03
C LEU A 557 -12.80 41.54 -7.50
N SER A 558 -11.50 41.62 -7.78
CA SER A 558 -10.95 41.86 -9.12
C SER A 558 -11.37 40.77 -10.11
N THR A 559 -11.30 39.52 -9.69
CA THR A 559 -11.63 38.36 -10.52
C THR A 559 -13.11 38.27 -10.85
N VAL A 560 -13.98 38.62 -9.87
CA VAL A 560 -15.45 38.54 -10.03
C VAL A 560 -16.00 39.55 -11.03
N ARG A 561 -15.40 40.75 -11.12
CA ARG A 561 -15.88 41.85 -11.96
C ARG A 561 -15.84 41.57 -13.46
N SER A 562 -14.87 40.74 -13.90
CA SER A 562 -14.66 40.41 -15.33
C SER A 562 -15.52 39.26 -15.84
N LEU A 563 -16.31 38.61 -14.97
CA LEU A 563 -17.10 37.43 -15.29
C LEU A 563 -18.47 37.78 -15.90
N ASN A 564 -18.98 36.92 -16.78
CA ASN A 564 -20.26 37.11 -17.46
C ASN A 564 -21.43 37.00 -16.48
N ARG A 565 -21.41 36.04 -15.57
CA ARG A 565 -22.44 35.75 -14.59
C ARG A 565 -21.83 35.28 -13.27
N ILE A 566 -22.43 35.67 -12.18
CA ILE A 566 -22.06 35.29 -10.82
C ILE A 566 -23.21 34.48 -10.23
N LEU A 567 -22.90 33.38 -9.61
CA LEU A 567 -23.82 32.53 -8.88
C LEU A 567 -23.48 32.62 -7.39
N VAL A 568 -24.43 33.10 -6.60
CA VAL A 568 -24.25 33.25 -5.16
C VAL A 568 -24.85 32.04 -4.46
N PHE A 569 -23.96 31.26 -3.82
CA PHE A 569 -24.34 30.08 -3.07
C PHE A 569 -24.56 30.39 -1.59
N ASP A 570 -25.69 29.95 -1.06
CA ASP A 570 -25.94 29.87 0.38
C ASP A 570 -26.60 28.53 0.71
N ARG A 571 -26.00 27.75 1.64
CA ARG A 571 -26.49 26.45 2.12
C ARG A 571 -26.90 25.43 1.04
N GLY A 572 -26.14 25.39 -0.05
CA GLY A 572 -26.40 24.48 -1.16
C GLY A 572 -27.36 24.99 -2.24
N GLU A 573 -27.92 26.13 -2.08
CA GLU A 573 -28.83 26.77 -3.05
C GLU A 573 -28.16 27.95 -3.75
N ILE A 574 -28.58 28.24 -4.99
CA ILE A 574 -28.21 29.45 -5.72
C ILE A 574 -29.27 30.50 -5.41
N VAL A 575 -28.97 31.41 -4.45
CA VAL A 575 -29.90 32.42 -3.95
C VAL A 575 -29.93 33.69 -4.79
N GLU A 576 -28.82 34.00 -5.48
CA GLU A 576 -28.72 35.13 -6.39
C GLU A 576 -27.93 34.76 -7.63
N GLN A 577 -28.32 35.30 -8.77
CA GLN A 577 -27.56 35.18 -10.02
C GLN A 577 -27.67 36.49 -10.83
N GLY A 578 -26.60 36.86 -11.53
CA GLY A 578 -26.53 38.04 -12.37
C GLY A 578 -25.09 38.46 -12.64
N ASN A 579 -24.90 39.58 -13.35
CA ASN A 579 -23.58 40.18 -13.49
C ASN A 579 -23.25 41.06 -12.26
N HIS A 580 -22.01 41.49 -12.14
CA HIS A 580 -21.52 42.30 -11.03
C HIS A 580 -22.39 43.55 -10.80
N ALA A 581 -22.72 44.31 -11.87
CA ALA A 581 -23.47 45.55 -11.76
C ALA A 581 -24.91 45.34 -11.24
N ALA A 582 -25.57 44.26 -11.71
CA ALA A 582 -26.93 43.94 -11.27
C ALA A 582 -26.97 43.44 -9.81
N LEU A 583 -25.97 42.66 -9.38
CA LEU A 583 -25.94 42.12 -8.02
C LEU A 583 -25.52 43.18 -6.98
N ILE A 584 -24.61 44.08 -7.30
CA ILE A 584 -24.20 45.17 -6.39
C ILE A 584 -25.32 46.21 -6.17
N ALA A 585 -26.22 46.37 -7.15
CA ALA A 585 -27.35 47.26 -7.06
C ALA A 585 -28.46 46.77 -6.09
N ARG A 586 -28.48 45.48 -5.73
CA ARG A 586 -29.46 44.92 -4.78
C ARG A 586 -29.12 45.35 -3.35
N ARG A 587 -30.00 46.18 -2.73
CA ARG A 587 -29.72 46.76 -1.40
C ARG A 587 -29.51 45.73 -0.30
N ASP A 588 -30.29 44.65 -0.29
CA ASP A 588 -30.23 43.56 0.71
C ASP A 588 -29.59 42.28 0.16
N GLY A 589 -28.77 42.40 -0.90
CA GLY A 589 -28.15 41.26 -1.55
C GLY A 589 -27.01 40.66 -0.74
N ILE A 590 -26.95 39.32 -0.71
CA ILE A 590 -25.83 38.57 -0.08
C ILE A 590 -24.52 38.90 -0.81
N TYR A 591 -24.54 39.00 -2.14
CA TYR A 591 -23.37 39.37 -2.94
C TYR A 591 -22.84 40.76 -2.53
N ARG A 592 -23.74 41.76 -2.43
CA ARG A 592 -23.35 43.10 -2.01
C ARG A 592 -22.72 43.12 -0.63
N SER A 593 -23.31 42.41 0.34
CA SER A 593 -22.78 42.31 1.70
C SER A 593 -21.39 41.68 1.74
N LEU A 594 -21.15 40.63 0.94
CA LEU A 594 -19.84 40.00 0.83
C LEU A 594 -18.81 40.92 0.17
N PHE A 595 -19.22 41.62 -0.89
CA PHE A 595 -18.40 42.59 -1.62
C PHE A 595 -17.97 43.76 -0.74
N GLU A 596 -18.93 44.40 -0.04
CA GLU A 596 -18.65 45.54 0.84
C GLU A 596 -17.72 45.18 2.00
N ARG A 597 -17.87 43.97 2.58
CA ARG A 597 -16.95 43.47 3.63
C ARG A 597 -15.51 43.35 3.12
N GLN A 598 -15.33 42.77 1.95
CA GLN A 598 -14.00 42.63 1.37
C GLN A 598 -13.39 43.98 0.98
N ALA A 599 -14.19 44.89 0.45
CA ALA A 599 -13.73 46.24 0.11
C ALA A 599 -13.30 47.03 1.36
N MET A 600 -14.04 46.91 2.48
CA MET A 600 -13.66 47.53 3.76
C MET A 600 -12.40 46.93 4.36
N GLU A 601 -12.21 45.61 4.24
CA GLU A 601 -11.02 44.90 4.71
C GLU A 601 -9.78 45.34 3.92
N PHE A 602 -9.91 45.48 2.61
CA PHE A 602 -8.85 45.98 1.73
C PHE A 602 -8.50 47.44 2.04
N ALA A 603 -9.50 48.32 2.23
CA ALA A 603 -9.27 49.72 2.60
C ALA A 603 -8.59 49.86 3.97
N ARG A 604 -8.87 48.99 4.93
CA ARG A 604 -8.19 48.97 6.25
C ARG A 604 -6.73 48.56 6.15
N ILE A 605 -6.41 47.60 5.30
CA ILE A 605 -5.03 47.13 5.10
C ILE A 605 -4.20 48.23 4.43
N THR A 606 -4.74 48.87 3.37
CA THR A 606 -4.07 49.98 2.64
C THR A 606 -3.93 51.26 3.49
N ALA A 607 -4.76 51.45 4.49
CA ALA A 607 -4.66 52.60 5.42
C ALA A 607 -3.71 52.33 6.61
N ALA A 608 -3.25 51.08 6.79
CA ALA A 608 -2.32 50.66 7.85
C ALA A 608 -0.88 50.53 7.36
N GLU A 609 -0.65 50.53 6.02
CA GLU A 609 0.66 50.69 5.34
C GLU A 609 0.93 52.19 5.06
#